data_26a71452b7f1df3f7d176629190b61e8
#
_entry.id   26a71452b7f1df3f7d176629190b61e8
#
_cell.length_a   1.000
_cell.length_b   1.000
_cell.length_c   1.000
_cell.angle_alpha   90.00
_cell.angle_beta   90.00
_cell.angle_gamma   90.00
#
_symmetry.space_group_name_H-M   'P 1'
#
loop_
_entity.id
_entity.type
_entity.pdbx_description
1 polymer ?
#
loop_
_entity_poly.entity_id
_entity_poly.type
_entity_poly.pdbx_seq_one_letter_code
_entity_poly.pdbx_strand_id
1 'polypeptide(L)'
;MSYIYFFLIIFIPLYALLVEKDDFFKLNIKIIIAGLVAVSSLLVYENLLSDGSLELAYQKQSLEIFLGEDQQEKENEREQVNNLITQLVKKRDIEPGELYILARQLKNINEFMLSRDLYKEIYNRFGNDLDGEVVAEYAQVLFMSAGRKFSDTVYILLEEALKKNPNNPSALTLKGLAELENSNPQLTIELWNQAIPLLNSEKEKDDLRSLIEAVKKRKNQ
;
A
#
# COMPACT_ATOMS: atom_id res chain seq x y z
N MET A 1 5.94 -33.11 7.36
CA MET A 1 6.62 -33.84 8.45
C MET A 1 6.38 -33.25 9.86
N SER A 2 5.76 -32.11 10.00
CA SER A 2 5.57 -31.38 11.27
C SER A 2 4.55 -32.01 12.26
N TYR A 3 3.51 -32.67 11.79
CA TYR A 3 2.42 -33.17 12.65
C TYR A 3 2.80 -34.37 13.52
N ILE A 4 3.77 -35.19 13.10
CA ILE A 4 4.22 -36.35 13.85
C ILE A 4 4.99 -35.93 15.12
N TYR A 5 5.81 -34.88 15.01
CA TYR A 5 6.52 -34.32 16.16
C TYR A 5 5.59 -33.65 17.17
N PHE A 6 4.53 -33.00 16.69
CA PHE A 6 3.52 -32.39 17.54
C PHE A 6 2.75 -33.43 18.36
N PHE A 7 2.39 -34.56 17.76
CA PHE A 7 1.76 -35.69 18.44
C PHE A 7 2.70 -36.34 19.48
N LEU A 8 3.98 -36.54 19.19
CA LEU A 8 4.95 -37.12 20.11
C LEU A 8 5.18 -36.21 21.34
N ILE A 9 5.26 -34.91 21.15
CA ILE A 9 5.50 -33.93 22.23
C ILE A 9 4.30 -33.85 23.20
N ILE A 10 3.07 -34.02 22.72
CA ILE A 10 1.87 -33.97 23.56
C ILE A 10 1.54 -35.32 24.20
N PHE A 11 1.64 -36.41 23.45
CA PHE A 11 1.19 -37.74 23.90
C PHE A 11 2.17 -38.46 24.83
N ILE A 12 3.49 -38.28 24.68
CA ILE A 12 4.48 -38.92 25.57
C ILE A 12 4.34 -38.37 27.02
N PRO A 13 4.24 -37.07 27.28
CA PRO A 13 4.02 -36.56 28.62
C PRO A 13 2.67 -36.94 29.20
N LEU A 14 1.60 -36.97 28.39
CA LEU A 14 0.28 -37.38 28.83
C LEU A 14 0.25 -38.87 29.24
N TYR A 15 0.90 -39.71 28.50
CA TYR A 15 1.05 -41.13 28.80
C TYR A 15 1.86 -41.35 30.11
N ALA A 16 2.93 -40.59 30.31
CA ALA A 16 3.75 -40.65 31.54
C ALA A 16 2.98 -40.18 32.81
N LEU A 17 1.99 -39.30 32.67
CA LEU A 17 1.08 -38.86 33.73
C LEU A 17 0.06 -39.92 34.11
N LEU A 18 -0.27 -40.85 33.21
CA LEU A 18 -1.31 -41.88 33.41
C LEU A 18 -0.71 -43.20 34.01
N VAL A 19 0.61 -43.38 33.98
CA VAL A 19 1.27 -44.56 34.53
C VAL A 19 1.62 -44.31 35.98
N GLU A 20 0.84 -44.92 36.87
CA GLU A 20 0.93 -44.78 38.32
C GLU A 20 1.90 -45.82 38.93
N LYS A 21 3.10 -45.37 39.42
CA LYS A 21 3.91 -46.11 40.43
C LYS A 21 4.95 -45.17 41.07
N ASP A 22 4.99 -45.17 42.40
CA ASP A 22 5.93 -44.57 43.38
C ASP A 22 6.16 -43.03 43.33
N ASP A 23 6.09 -42.41 44.52
CA ASP A 23 6.12 -40.92 44.66
C ASP A 23 7.43 -40.27 44.23
N PHE A 24 8.56 -40.97 44.34
CA PHE A 24 9.86 -40.47 43.88
C PHE A 24 9.97 -40.42 42.34
N PHE A 25 9.37 -41.39 41.70
CA PHE A 25 9.28 -41.45 40.24
C PHE A 25 8.35 -40.37 39.67
N LYS A 26 7.27 -40.08 40.42
CA LYS A 26 6.29 -38.99 40.05
C LYS A 26 6.92 -37.62 40.09
N LEU A 27 7.83 -37.30 41.05
CA LEU A 27 8.49 -35.99 41.11
C LEU A 27 9.45 -35.78 39.92
N ASN A 28 10.26 -36.78 39.60
CA ASN A 28 11.22 -36.73 38.47
C ASN A 28 10.51 -36.64 37.13
N ILE A 29 9.42 -37.37 36.94
CA ILE A 29 8.58 -37.26 35.74
C ILE A 29 7.95 -35.88 35.58
N LYS A 30 7.43 -35.26 36.66
CA LYS A 30 6.88 -33.91 36.59
C LYS A 30 7.92 -32.86 36.16
N ILE A 31 9.16 -33.01 36.65
CA ILE A 31 10.27 -32.12 36.25
C ILE A 31 10.62 -32.32 34.79
N ILE A 32 10.67 -33.55 34.30
CA ILE A 32 10.94 -33.88 32.91
C ILE A 32 9.82 -33.31 31.99
N ILE A 33 8.58 -33.49 32.37
CA ILE A 33 7.41 -32.95 31.63
C ILE A 33 7.47 -31.43 31.60
N ALA A 34 7.73 -30.78 32.73
CA ALA A 34 7.86 -29.31 32.80
C ALA A 34 9.02 -28.82 31.88
N GLY A 35 10.16 -29.54 31.86
CA GLY A 35 11.27 -29.26 30.96
C GLY A 35 10.90 -29.41 29.48
N LEU A 36 10.19 -30.50 29.12
CA LEU A 36 9.72 -30.73 27.76
C LEU A 36 8.69 -29.67 27.30
N VAL A 37 7.79 -29.27 28.17
CA VAL A 37 6.83 -28.18 27.88
C VAL A 37 7.57 -26.86 27.70
N ALA A 38 8.56 -26.56 28.54
CA ALA A 38 9.36 -25.33 28.40
C ALA A 38 10.17 -25.33 27.09
N VAL A 39 10.81 -26.45 26.74
CA VAL A 39 11.55 -26.58 25.47
C VAL A 39 10.62 -26.52 24.25
N SER A 40 9.46 -27.18 24.30
CA SER A 40 8.48 -27.11 23.22
C SER A 40 7.90 -25.71 23.05
N SER A 41 7.66 -24.99 24.14
CA SER A 41 7.21 -23.59 24.14
C SER A 41 8.28 -22.66 23.53
N LEU A 42 9.56 -22.91 23.85
CA LEU A 42 10.69 -22.19 23.24
C LEU A 42 10.81 -22.46 21.75
N LEU A 43 10.67 -23.71 21.31
CA LEU A 43 10.71 -24.08 19.90
C LEU A 43 9.52 -23.53 19.10
N VAL A 44 8.33 -23.49 19.71
CA VAL A 44 7.15 -22.84 19.13
C VAL A 44 7.36 -21.32 19.06
N TYR A 45 7.91 -20.73 20.11
CA TYR A 45 8.26 -19.31 20.15
C TYR A 45 9.29 -18.96 19.06
N GLU A 46 10.40 -19.71 18.95
CA GLU A 46 11.41 -19.47 17.92
C GLU A 46 10.87 -19.67 16.50
N ASN A 47 10.06 -20.70 16.23
CA ASN A 47 9.52 -20.94 14.90
C ASN A 47 8.36 -20.00 14.51
N LEU A 48 7.52 -19.59 15.44
CA LEU A 48 6.38 -18.70 15.16
C LEU A 48 6.74 -17.22 15.25
N LEU A 49 7.69 -16.85 16.12
CA LEU A 49 8.06 -15.44 16.35
C LEU A 49 9.35 -15.06 15.62
N SER A 50 10.30 -15.98 15.40
CA SER A 50 11.52 -15.67 14.66
C SER A 50 11.29 -15.51 13.15
N ASP A 51 10.30 -16.20 12.58
CA ASP A 51 9.95 -16.08 11.16
C ASP A 51 9.13 -14.82 10.83
N GLY A 52 8.80 -13.98 11.82
CA GLY A 52 7.97 -12.80 11.61
C GLY A 52 6.55 -13.10 11.13
N SER A 53 6.12 -14.37 11.13
CA SER A 53 4.82 -14.78 10.59
C SER A 53 3.64 -14.18 11.36
N LEU A 54 3.75 -14.07 12.70
CA LEU A 54 2.74 -13.40 13.52
C LEU A 54 2.74 -11.89 13.31
N GLU A 55 3.93 -11.29 13.22
CA GLU A 55 4.09 -9.87 12.92
C GLU A 55 3.50 -9.55 11.54
N LEU A 56 3.79 -10.37 10.54
CA LEU A 56 3.23 -10.21 9.20
C LEU A 56 1.71 -10.39 9.18
N ALA A 57 1.17 -11.36 9.93
CA ALA A 57 -0.27 -11.56 10.04
C ALA A 57 -0.96 -10.36 10.71
N TYR A 58 -0.37 -9.83 11.78
CA TYR A 58 -0.85 -8.63 12.46
C TYR A 58 -0.81 -7.41 11.53
N GLN A 59 0.29 -7.19 10.82
CA GLN A 59 0.44 -6.09 9.85
C GLN A 59 -0.58 -6.18 8.72
N LYS A 60 -0.89 -7.38 8.21
CA LYS A 60 -1.96 -7.58 7.22
C LYS A 60 -3.33 -7.25 7.77
N GLN A 61 -3.64 -7.66 8.99
CA GLN A 61 -4.90 -7.33 9.65
C GLN A 61 -5.04 -5.81 9.85
N SER A 62 -4.00 -5.15 10.35
CA SER A 62 -3.96 -3.69 10.50
C SER A 62 -4.17 -2.97 9.17
N LEU A 63 -3.58 -3.48 8.09
CA LEU A 63 -3.77 -2.93 6.75
C LEU A 63 -5.22 -3.11 6.26
N GLU A 64 -5.84 -4.27 6.47
CA GLU A 64 -7.23 -4.52 6.10
C GLU A 64 -8.19 -3.57 6.82
N ILE A 65 -8.00 -3.37 8.12
CA ILE A 65 -8.77 -2.40 8.93
C ILE A 65 -8.56 -0.98 8.41
N PHE A 66 -7.31 -0.61 8.14
CA PHE A 66 -6.96 0.71 7.64
C PHE A 66 -7.55 1.02 6.25
N LEU A 67 -7.68 0.02 5.40
CA LEU A 67 -8.32 0.14 4.09
C LEU A 67 -9.86 0.14 4.17
N GLY A 68 -10.43 -0.17 5.33
CA GLY A 68 -11.86 -0.15 5.59
C GLY A 68 -12.47 1.25 5.65
N GLU A 69 -13.77 1.32 5.88
CA GLU A 69 -14.53 2.57 5.87
C GLU A 69 -14.57 3.27 7.24
N ASP A 70 -14.32 2.55 8.35
CA ASP A 70 -14.38 3.11 9.70
C ASP A 70 -13.19 4.02 9.99
N GLN A 71 -13.47 5.31 10.15
CA GLN A 71 -12.42 6.33 10.35
C GLN A 71 -11.73 6.21 11.71
N GLN A 72 -12.44 5.74 12.75
CA GLN A 72 -11.86 5.60 14.09
C GLN A 72 -10.90 4.39 14.14
N GLU A 73 -11.32 3.27 13.58
CA GLU A 73 -10.47 2.07 13.47
C GLU A 73 -9.25 2.35 12.59
N LYS A 74 -9.43 3.02 11.47
CA LYS A 74 -8.36 3.45 10.58
C LYS A 74 -7.30 4.28 11.31
N GLU A 75 -7.71 5.25 12.12
CA GLU A 75 -6.74 6.09 12.84
C GLU A 75 -5.97 5.30 13.91
N ASN A 76 -6.61 4.32 14.55
CA ASN A 76 -5.95 3.43 15.50
C ASN A 76 -4.85 2.58 14.85
N GLU A 77 -5.02 2.18 13.59
CA GLU A 77 -4.06 1.35 12.86
C GLU A 77 -3.01 2.14 12.07
N ARG A 78 -3.11 3.46 12.03
CA ARG A 78 -2.24 4.34 11.25
C ARG A 78 -0.75 4.13 11.48
N GLU A 79 -0.33 4.01 12.73
CA GLU A 79 1.07 3.81 13.08
C GLU A 79 1.60 2.47 12.55
N GLN A 80 0.81 1.40 12.69
CA GLN A 80 1.17 0.06 12.22
C GLN A 80 1.32 0.04 10.69
N VAL A 81 0.38 0.67 9.99
CA VAL A 81 0.44 0.76 8.52
C VAL A 81 1.60 1.62 8.04
N ASN A 82 1.93 2.72 8.72
CA ASN A 82 3.13 3.51 8.42
C ASN A 82 4.41 2.67 8.55
N ASN A 83 4.49 1.87 9.61
CA ASN A 83 5.63 0.97 9.85
C ASN A 83 5.72 -0.10 8.76
N LEU A 84 4.59 -0.71 8.40
CA LEU A 84 4.51 -1.69 7.31
C LEU A 84 5.01 -1.08 5.99
N ILE A 85 4.48 0.08 5.59
CA ILE A 85 4.90 0.74 4.34
C ILE A 85 6.39 1.07 4.36
N THR A 86 6.91 1.55 5.50
CA THR A 86 8.35 1.81 5.65
C THR A 86 9.19 0.54 5.47
N GLN A 87 8.73 -0.61 5.95
CA GLN A 87 9.40 -1.89 5.76
C GLN A 87 9.31 -2.35 4.30
N LEU A 88 8.13 -2.23 3.67
CA LEU A 88 7.92 -2.61 2.27
C LEU A 88 8.81 -1.80 1.32
N VAL A 89 8.92 -0.49 1.54
CA VAL A 89 9.79 0.40 0.75
C VAL A 89 11.28 0.02 0.88
N LYS A 90 11.72 -0.51 2.03
CA LYS A 90 13.10 -0.96 2.22
C LYS A 90 13.38 -2.35 1.64
N LYS A 91 12.37 -3.17 1.50
CA LYS A 91 12.49 -4.55 1.05
C LYS A 91 12.62 -4.61 -0.47
N ARG A 92 13.75 -5.11 -0.97
CA ARG A 92 14.07 -5.07 -2.41
C ARG A 92 13.49 -6.21 -3.25
N ASP A 93 13.03 -7.28 -2.61
CA ASP A 93 12.53 -8.52 -3.21
C ASP A 93 11.00 -8.55 -3.39
N ILE A 94 10.32 -7.41 -3.18
CA ILE A 94 8.87 -7.30 -3.40
C ILE A 94 8.62 -7.07 -4.89
N GLU A 95 7.66 -7.81 -5.41
CA GLU A 95 7.17 -7.66 -6.77
C GLU A 95 6.56 -6.26 -6.99
N PRO A 96 6.90 -5.57 -8.11
CA PRO A 96 6.40 -4.23 -8.37
C PRO A 96 4.87 -4.15 -8.41
N GLY A 97 4.21 -5.23 -8.86
CA GLY A 97 2.76 -5.31 -8.90
C GLY A 97 2.10 -5.26 -7.51
N GLU A 98 2.72 -5.86 -6.50
CA GLU A 98 2.20 -5.81 -5.12
C GLU A 98 2.27 -4.39 -4.55
N LEU A 99 3.40 -3.71 -4.74
CA LEU A 99 3.56 -2.31 -4.33
C LEU A 99 2.56 -1.41 -5.05
N TYR A 100 2.34 -1.64 -6.35
CA TYR A 100 1.41 -0.85 -7.15
C TYR A 100 -0.04 -1.01 -6.69
N ILE A 101 -0.48 -2.25 -6.44
CA ILE A 101 -1.84 -2.51 -5.95
C ILE A 101 -2.07 -1.78 -4.62
N LEU A 102 -1.13 -1.87 -3.68
CA LEU A 102 -1.24 -1.19 -2.40
C LEU A 102 -1.21 0.35 -2.55
N ALA A 103 -0.31 0.88 -3.38
CA ALA A 103 -0.24 2.30 -3.65
C ALA A 103 -1.57 2.84 -4.20
N ARG A 104 -2.20 2.09 -5.12
CA ARG A 104 -3.48 2.43 -5.72
C ARG A 104 -4.65 2.35 -4.74
N GLN A 105 -4.67 1.35 -3.87
CA GLN A 105 -5.67 1.23 -2.79
C GLN A 105 -5.58 2.44 -1.85
N LEU A 106 -4.39 2.81 -1.40
CA LEU A 106 -4.18 3.98 -0.55
C LEU A 106 -4.56 5.29 -1.25
N LYS A 107 -4.26 5.43 -2.54
CA LYS A 107 -4.71 6.57 -3.36
C LYS A 107 -6.25 6.67 -3.35
N ASN A 108 -6.94 5.55 -3.54
CA ASN A 108 -8.40 5.51 -3.63
C ASN A 108 -9.11 5.90 -2.33
N ILE A 109 -8.50 5.66 -1.18
CA ILE A 109 -8.99 6.10 0.13
C ILE A 109 -8.41 7.45 0.57
N ASN A 110 -7.79 8.21 -0.36
CA ASN A 110 -7.17 9.53 -0.15
C ASN A 110 -5.97 9.55 0.82
N GLU A 111 -5.33 8.42 1.08
CA GLU A 111 -4.08 8.32 1.84
C GLU A 111 -2.87 8.65 0.97
N PHE A 112 -2.87 9.89 0.45
CA PHE A 112 -1.90 10.31 -0.58
C PHE A 112 -0.45 10.32 -0.10
N MET A 113 -0.19 10.54 1.19
CA MET A 113 1.18 10.52 1.72
C MET A 113 1.78 9.11 1.67
N LEU A 114 1.03 8.11 2.12
CA LEU A 114 1.46 6.71 2.10
C LEU A 114 1.55 6.17 0.68
N SER A 115 0.54 6.48 -0.13
CA SER A 115 0.52 6.15 -1.55
C SER A 115 1.74 6.72 -2.30
N ARG A 116 2.10 7.99 -2.03
CA ARG A 116 3.26 8.66 -2.61
C ARG A 116 4.56 7.90 -2.34
N ASP A 117 4.76 7.44 -1.11
CA ASP A 117 6.00 6.78 -0.73
C ASP A 117 6.18 5.44 -1.46
N LEU A 118 5.08 4.72 -1.71
CA LEU A 118 5.09 3.51 -2.54
C LEU A 118 5.30 3.82 -4.03
N TYR A 119 4.58 4.79 -4.62
CA TYR A 119 4.79 5.20 -6.01
C TYR A 119 6.21 5.70 -6.26
N LYS A 120 6.78 6.45 -5.31
CA LYS A 120 8.16 6.91 -5.37
C LYS A 120 9.13 5.72 -5.45
N GLU A 121 8.90 4.69 -4.63
CA GLU A 121 9.76 3.51 -4.65
C GLU A 121 9.60 2.70 -5.94
N ILE A 122 8.37 2.53 -6.44
CA ILE A 122 8.10 1.89 -7.73
C ILE A 122 8.83 2.64 -8.84
N TYR A 123 8.72 3.97 -8.87
CA TYR A 123 9.36 4.81 -9.86
C TYR A 123 10.89 4.75 -9.79
N ASN A 124 11.47 4.75 -8.58
CA ASN A 124 12.92 4.64 -8.38
C ASN A 124 13.49 3.33 -8.88
N ARG A 125 12.74 2.23 -8.75
CA ARG A 125 13.20 0.89 -9.17
C ARG A 125 12.97 0.60 -10.63
N PHE A 126 11.83 1.05 -11.17
CA PHE A 126 11.30 0.58 -12.45
C PHE A 126 10.94 1.71 -13.42
N GLY A 127 11.28 2.97 -13.14
CA GLY A 127 10.77 4.15 -13.85
C GLY A 127 10.82 4.05 -15.39
N ASN A 128 11.89 3.49 -15.95
CA ASN A 128 12.03 3.33 -17.40
C ASN A 128 11.02 2.33 -17.99
N ASP A 129 10.66 1.30 -17.22
CA ASP A 129 9.81 0.18 -17.64
C ASP A 129 8.33 0.40 -17.28
N LEU A 130 8.02 1.47 -16.52
CA LEU A 130 6.64 1.79 -16.17
C LEU A 130 5.88 2.33 -17.38
N ASP A 131 4.61 1.96 -17.48
CA ASP A 131 3.71 2.55 -18.45
C ASP A 131 3.30 3.99 -18.07
N GLY A 132 2.69 4.70 -19.02
CA GLY A 132 2.28 6.09 -18.81
C GLY A 132 1.16 6.25 -17.76
N GLU A 133 0.39 5.20 -17.49
CA GLU A 133 -0.66 5.26 -16.46
C GLU A 133 -0.07 5.30 -15.07
N VAL A 134 0.87 4.41 -14.74
CA VAL A 134 1.55 4.39 -13.44
C VAL A 134 2.28 5.71 -13.18
N VAL A 135 2.95 6.25 -14.19
CA VAL A 135 3.65 7.55 -14.08
C VAL A 135 2.66 8.70 -13.85
N ALA A 136 1.50 8.69 -14.54
CA ALA A 136 0.44 9.69 -14.34
C ALA A 136 -0.18 9.60 -12.93
N GLU A 137 -0.41 8.38 -12.43
CA GLU A 137 -0.90 8.16 -11.07
C GLU A 137 0.10 8.66 -10.01
N TYR A 138 1.39 8.43 -10.22
CA TYR A 138 2.42 8.98 -9.35
C TYR A 138 2.43 10.52 -9.35
N ALA A 139 2.34 11.15 -10.53
CA ALA A 139 2.22 12.61 -10.64
C ALA A 139 1.00 13.13 -9.87
N GLN A 140 -0.15 12.48 -10.03
CA GLN A 140 -1.38 12.82 -9.32
C GLN A 140 -1.23 12.72 -7.79
N VAL A 141 -0.68 11.61 -7.31
CA VAL A 141 -0.48 11.40 -5.87
C VAL A 141 0.52 12.40 -5.30
N LEU A 142 1.59 12.71 -6.03
CA LEU A 142 2.56 13.72 -5.62
C LEU A 142 1.93 15.10 -5.51
N PHE A 143 1.11 15.51 -6.48
CA PHE A 143 0.33 16.75 -6.47
C PHE A 143 -0.64 16.79 -5.28
N MET A 144 -1.42 15.73 -5.05
CA MET A 144 -2.40 15.66 -3.96
C MET A 144 -1.72 15.67 -2.59
N SER A 145 -0.64 14.92 -2.40
CA SER A 145 0.12 14.85 -1.13
C SER A 145 0.82 16.17 -0.78
N ALA A 146 1.12 17.01 -1.78
CA ALA A 146 1.70 18.34 -1.60
C ALA A 146 0.64 19.45 -1.36
N GLY A 147 -0.60 19.07 -1.04
CA GLY A 147 -1.68 20.04 -0.84
C GLY A 147 -2.14 20.71 -2.13
N ARG A 148 -2.14 19.98 -3.24
CA ARG A 148 -2.49 20.42 -4.59
C ARG A 148 -1.58 21.53 -5.11
N LYS A 149 -0.28 21.36 -4.92
CA LYS A 149 0.75 22.24 -5.45
C LYS A 149 1.54 21.53 -6.54
N PHE A 150 1.76 22.22 -7.65
CA PHE A 150 2.65 21.74 -8.69
C PHE A 150 4.10 22.00 -8.32
N SER A 151 4.90 20.95 -8.36
CA SER A 151 6.37 21.02 -8.27
C SER A 151 6.98 20.67 -9.63
N ASP A 152 8.24 21.00 -9.84
CA ASP A 152 8.97 20.63 -11.05
C ASP A 152 8.91 19.13 -11.31
N THR A 153 8.93 18.32 -10.26
CA THR A 153 8.82 16.86 -10.37
C THR A 153 7.45 16.44 -10.91
N VAL A 154 6.36 17.10 -10.51
CA VAL A 154 5.02 16.81 -11.05
C VAL A 154 4.98 17.14 -12.54
N TYR A 155 5.55 18.27 -12.97
CA TYR A 155 5.63 18.62 -14.39
C TYR A 155 6.41 17.58 -15.19
N ILE A 156 7.57 17.17 -14.70
CA ILE A 156 8.42 16.14 -15.35
C ILE A 156 7.67 14.81 -15.51
N LEU A 157 6.98 14.37 -14.45
CA LEU A 157 6.20 13.13 -14.48
C LEU A 157 5.01 13.21 -15.44
N LEU A 158 4.33 14.35 -15.54
CA LEU A 158 3.23 14.56 -16.48
C LEU A 158 3.73 14.53 -17.95
N GLU A 159 4.87 15.15 -18.23
CA GLU A 159 5.51 15.08 -19.54
C GLU A 159 5.90 13.64 -19.90
N GLU A 160 6.51 12.92 -18.96
CA GLU A 160 6.87 11.52 -19.16
C GLU A 160 5.64 10.64 -19.39
N ALA A 161 4.60 10.80 -18.58
CA ALA A 161 3.35 10.05 -18.69
C ALA A 161 2.72 10.25 -20.08
N LEU A 162 2.64 11.49 -20.55
CA LEU A 162 2.08 11.82 -21.88
C LEU A 162 2.99 11.41 -23.03
N LYS A 163 4.30 11.37 -22.83
CA LYS A 163 5.22 10.81 -23.83
C LYS A 163 5.02 9.30 -24.00
N LYS A 164 4.76 8.58 -22.90
CA LYS A 164 4.50 7.13 -22.92
C LYS A 164 3.07 6.80 -23.36
N ASN A 165 2.09 7.58 -22.92
CA ASN A 165 0.68 7.45 -23.30
C ASN A 165 0.06 8.83 -23.57
N PRO A 166 0.08 9.32 -24.82
CA PRO A 166 -0.47 10.64 -25.18
C PRO A 166 -1.97 10.79 -24.90
N ASN A 167 -2.70 9.67 -24.78
CA ASN A 167 -4.13 9.63 -24.55
C ASN A 167 -4.48 9.29 -23.08
N ASN A 168 -3.58 9.51 -22.13
CA ASN A 168 -3.90 9.32 -20.72
C ASN A 168 -4.78 10.46 -20.20
N PRO A 169 -6.08 10.22 -19.87
CA PRO A 169 -7.00 11.28 -19.49
C PRO A 169 -6.62 11.97 -18.19
N SER A 170 -6.07 11.23 -17.23
CA SER A 170 -5.65 11.79 -15.94
C SER A 170 -4.45 12.73 -16.11
N ALA A 171 -3.46 12.34 -16.91
CA ALA A 171 -2.30 13.17 -17.18
C ALA A 171 -2.69 14.43 -17.98
N LEU A 172 -3.56 14.31 -19.00
CA LEU A 172 -4.06 15.45 -19.77
C LEU A 172 -4.84 16.43 -18.89
N THR A 173 -5.71 15.92 -18.02
CA THR A 173 -6.51 16.76 -17.11
C THR A 173 -5.61 17.49 -16.11
N LEU A 174 -4.67 16.78 -15.49
CA LEU A 174 -3.79 17.37 -14.49
C LEU A 174 -2.78 18.33 -15.13
N LYS A 175 -2.27 18.04 -16.33
CA LYS A 175 -1.40 18.95 -17.09
C LYS A 175 -2.16 20.21 -17.49
N GLY A 176 -3.42 20.08 -17.93
CA GLY A 176 -4.26 21.25 -18.22
C GLY A 176 -4.46 22.15 -16.99
N LEU A 177 -4.60 21.57 -15.81
CA LEU A 177 -4.65 22.35 -14.57
C LEU A 177 -3.33 23.07 -14.27
N ALA A 178 -2.21 22.39 -14.50
CA ALA A 178 -0.87 22.96 -14.35
C ALA A 178 -0.65 24.16 -15.29
N GLU A 179 -1.09 24.03 -16.54
CA GLU A 179 -1.01 25.12 -17.53
C GLU A 179 -1.92 26.32 -17.15
N LEU A 180 -3.06 26.04 -16.50
CA LEU A 180 -3.92 27.11 -16.00
C LEU A 180 -3.24 27.90 -14.87
N GLU A 181 -2.53 27.25 -13.95
CA GLU A 181 -1.73 27.95 -12.92
C GLU A 181 -0.60 28.77 -13.55
N ASN A 182 0.00 28.27 -14.64
CA ASN A 182 1.02 28.98 -15.40
C ASN A 182 0.46 30.12 -16.30
N SER A 183 -0.82 30.45 -16.15
CA SER A 183 -1.47 31.49 -16.95
C SER A 183 -1.48 31.19 -18.45
N ASN A 184 -1.57 29.91 -18.83
CA ASN A 184 -1.64 29.45 -20.22
C ASN A 184 -3.03 28.85 -20.54
N PRO A 185 -4.10 29.68 -20.56
CA PRO A 185 -5.48 29.23 -20.71
C PRO A 185 -5.75 28.54 -22.06
N GLN A 186 -5.01 28.89 -23.10
CA GLN A 186 -5.20 28.28 -24.40
C GLN A 186 -4.80 26.80 -24.38
N LEU A 187 -3.61 26.49 -23.89
CA LEU A 187 -3.13 25.11 -23.78
C LEU A 187 -3.98 24.31 -22.76
N THR A 188 -4.44 24.95 -21.68
CA THR A 188 -5.39 24.34 -20.74
C THR A 188 -6.62 23.80 -21.48
N ILE A 189 -7.27 24.66 -22.30
CA ILE A 189 -8.47 24.28 -23.05
C ILE A 189 -8.18 23.15 -24.05
N GLU A 190 -7.05 23.20 -24.71
CA GLU A 190 -6.63 22.17 -25.67
C GLU A 190 -6.45 20.80 -24.97
N LEU A 191 -5.72 20.76 -23.86
CA LEU A 191 -5.47 19.54 -23.09
C LEU A 191 -6.77 18.95 -22.53
N TRP A 192 -7.65 19.79 -21.96
CA TRP A 192 -8.93 19.33 -21.44
C TRP A 192 -9.90 18.86 -22.53
N ASN A 193 -9.92 19.49 -23.70
CA ASN A 193 -10.67 18.99 -24.84
C ASN A 193 -10.17 17.63 -25.35
N GLN A 194 -8.87 17.38 -25.27
CA GLN A 194 -8.29 16.07 -25.57
C GLN A 194 -8.68 15.04 -24.51
N ALA A 195 -8.76 15.42 -23.23
CA ALA A 195 -9.10 14.53 -22.13
C ALA A 195 -10.58 14.07 -22.16
N ILE A 196 -11.52 14.98 -22.47
CA ILE A 196 -12.97 14.73 -22.38
C ILE A 196 -13.42 13.44 -23.07
N PRO A 197 -13.08 13.14 -24.34
CA PRO A 197 -13.55 11.91 -24.99
C PRO A 197 -12.94 10.63 -24.38
N LEU A 198 -11.88 10.74 -23.60
CA LEU A 198 -11.14 9.64 -22.99
C LEU A 198 -11.64 9.32 -21.57
N LEU A 199 -12.42 10.21 -20.96
CA LEU A 199 -13.01 10.00 -19.64
C LEU A 199 -14.16 9.00 -19.70
N ASN A 200 -14.29 8.16 -18.67
CA ASN A 200 -15.35 7.15 -18.56
C ASN A 200 -16.65 7.69 -17.94
N SER A 201 -16.55 8.71 -17.10
CA SER A 201 -17.64 9.28 -16.34
C SER A 201 -18.25 10.49 -17.05
N GLU A 202 -19.55 10.48 -17.36
CA GLU A 202 -20.24 11.66 -17.91
C GLU A 202 -20.19 12.86 -16.96
N LYS A 203 -20.24 12.59 -15.65
CA LYS A 203 -20.08 13.66 -14.65
C LYS A 203 -18.72 14.34 -14.79
N GLU A 204 -17.63 13.57 -14.90
CA GLU A 204 -16.27 14.14 -15.08
C GLU A 204 -16.17 14.95 -16.38
N LYS A 205 -16.80 14.48 -17.46
CA LYS A 205 -16.86 15.21 -18.74
C LYS A 205 -17.57 16.54 -18.59
N ASP A 206 -18.70 16.57 -17.88
CA ASP A 206 -19.48 17.79 -17.68
C ASP A 206 -18.78 18.75 -16.73
N ASP A 207 -18.14 18.26 -15.69
CA ASP A 207 -17.31 19.07 -14.81
C ASP A 207 -16.18 19.75 -15.59
N LEU A 208 -15.49 18.98 -16.45
CA LEU A 208 -14.40 19.52 -17.25
C LEU A 208 -14.88 20.52 -18.33
N ARG A 209 -16.03 20.27 -18.97
CA ARG A 209 -16.67 21.25 -19.89
C ARG A 209 -17.00 22.55 -19.16
N SER A 210 -17.53 22.47 -17.95
CA SER A 210 -17.87 23.63 -17.15
C SER A 210 -16.64 24.45 -16.79
N LEU A 211 -15.52 23.80 -16.47
CA LEU A 211 -14.23 24.45 -16.21
C LEU A 211 -13.69 25.14 -17.47
N ILE A 212 -13.78 24.51 -18.65
CA ILE A 212 -13.40 25.13 -19.92
C ILE A 212 -14.19 26.43 -20.16
N GLU A 213 -15.50 26.42 -19.97
CA GLU A 213 -16.32 27.62 -20.14
C GLU A 213 -15.96 28.74 -19.13
N ALA A 214 -15.61 28.35 -17.90
CA ALA A 214 -15.15 29.35 -16.91
C ALA A 214 -13.80 29.98 -17.32
N VAL A 215 -12.86 29.18 -17.88
CA VAL A 215 -11.57 29.67 -18.37
C VAL A 215 -11.76 30.61 -19.57
N LYS A 216 -12.65 30.26 -20.51
CA LYS A 216 -12.96 31.11 -21.68
C LYS A 216 -13.53 32.47 -21.27
N LYS A 217 -14.44 32.51 -20.28
CA LYS A 217 -15.03 33.75 -19.78
C LYS A 217 -13.98 34.66 -19.15
N ARG A 218 -13.03 34.11 -18.37
CA ARG A 218 -11.94 34.90 -17.77
C ARG A 218 -10.99 35.50 -18.80
N LYS A 219 -10.75 34.79 -19.92
CA LYS A 219 -9.88 35.27 -21.00
C LYS A 219 -10.46 36.46 -21.74
N ASN A 220 -11.77 36.61 -21.76
CA ASN A 220 -12.50 37.68 -22.49
C ASN A 220 -12.77 38.92 -21.65
N GLN A 221 -12.37 38.95 -20.39
CA GLN A 221 -12.43 40.09 -19.48
C GLN A 221 -11.06 40.75 -19.36
#